data_4bc3e119a3264b060576a6e03d7f7782
#
_entry.id   4bc3e119a3264b060576a6e03d7f7782
#
_cell.length_a   1.000
_cell.length_b   1.000
_cell.length_c   1.000
_cell.angle_alpha   90.00
_cell.angle_beta   90.00
_cell.angle_gamma   90.00
#
_symmetry.space_group_name_H-M   'P 1'
#
loop_
_entity.id
_entity.type
_entity.pdbx_description
1 polymer ?
#
loop_
_entity_poly.entity_id
_entity_poly.type
_entity_poly.pdbx_seq_one_letter_code
_entity_poly.pdbx_strand_id
1 'polypeptide(L)'
;TNNENLKSSMGKQGTPGASLRVWKDYFQNGEIYGADIDKDILFNEDRIKTYFVDQLDSESIKNMWNNIGVKDFDIIIDDGLHEVDANLNFFKNSFDKLRRNGIYIIEDVKLFDLNTFKEELKDYNPEIIVLKSKFKNYYIDNNIILIRKNI
;
A
#
# COMPACT_ATOMS: atom_id res chain seq x y z
N THR A 1 5.66 -25.65 -1.74
CA THR A 1 4.25 -25.39 -1.40
C THR A 1 3.74 -24.36 -2.38
N ASN A 2 2.97 -24.83 -3.40
CA ASN A 2 2.28 -23.97 -4.35
C ASN A 2 1.19 -23.20 -3.59
N ASN A 3 1.45 -21.99 -3.19
CA ASN A 3 0.45 -21.09 -2.63
C ASN A 3 -0.39 -20.51 -3.79
N GLU A 4 -1.36 -21.29 -4.28
CA GLU A 4 -2.36 -20.81 -5.26
C GLU A 4 -3.21 -19.64 -4.72
N ASN A 5 -3.14 -19.37 -3.41
CA ASN A 5 -3.89 -18.32 -2.73
C ASN A 5 -3.21 -16.93 -2.74
N LEU A 6 -2.00 -16.82 -3.31
CA LEU A 6 -1.22 -15.57 -3.33
C LEU A 6 -1.24 -14.88 -4.71
N LYS A 7 -2.12 -15.28 -5.61
CA LYS A 7 -2.23 -14.60 -6.92
C LYS A 7 -3.05 -13.32 -6.76
N SER A 8 -2.48 -12.22 -7.28
CA SER A 8 -3.18 -10.95 -7.42
C SER A 8 -4.60 -11.14 -7.96
N SER A 9 -5.58 -10.47 -7.35
CA SER A 9 -6.99 -10.51 -7.75
C SER A 9 -7.29 -9.79 -9.08
N MET A 10 -6.27 -9.33 -9.79
CA MET A 10 -6.38 -8.53 -11.04
C MET A 10 -7.06 -9.25 -12.22
N GLY A 11 -7.52 -10.48 -12.05
CA GLY A 11 -8.17 -11.25 -13.10
C GLY A 11 -7.23 -11.63 -14.26
N LYS A 12 -7.74 -12.45 -15.19
CA LYS A 12 -6.95 -13.03 -16.30
C LYS A 12 -6.42 -12.01 -17.33
N GLN A 13 -6.88 -10.76 -17.30
CA GLN A 13 -6.50 -9.70 -18.24
C GLN A 13 -5.71 -8.57 -17.59
N GLY A 14 -5.46 -8.64 -16.27
CA GLY A 14 -4.68 -7.66 -15.57
C GLY A 14 -3.22 -7.66 -16.02
N THR A 15 -2.66 -6.48 -16.25
CA THR A 15 -1.23 -6.33 -16.52
C THR A 15 -0.53 -5.91 -15.23
N PRO A 16 0.38 -6.75 -14.69
CA PRO A 16 1.12 -6.38 -13.48
C PRO A 16 1.78 -5.01 -13.61
N GLY A 17 1.69 -4.20 -12.55
CA GLY A 17 2.27 -2.87 -12.52
C GLY A 17 1.50 -1.79 -13.28
N ALA A 18 0.22 -2.00 -13.64
CA ALA A 18 -0.59 -0.99 -14.31
C ALA A 18 -0.69 0.30 -13.50
N SER A 19 -0.98 0.21 -12.20
CA SER A 19 -1.01 1.36 -11.28
C SER A 19 0.34 2.08 -11.19
N LEU A 20 1.45 1.34 -11.14
CA LEU A 20 2.79 1.93 -11.07
C LEU A 20 3.10 2.76 -12.33
N ARG A 21 2.65 2.32 -13.51
CA ARG A 21 2.84 3.07 -14.76
C ARG A 21 1.98 4.33 -14.79
N VAL A 22 0.75 4.27 -14.25
CA VAL A 22 -0.09 5.46 -14.08
C VAL A 22 0.57 6.48 -13.15
N TRP A 23 1.12 6.04 -12.02
CA TRP A 23 1.86 6.91 -11.11
C TRP A 23 3.11 7.50 -11.76
N LYS A 24 3.86 6.71 -12.53
CA LYS A 24 5.01 7.20 -13.29
C LYS A 24 4.63 8.30 -14.30
N ASP A 25 3.50 8.14 -14.99
CA ASP A 25 3.01 9.12 -15.97
C ASP A 25 2.50 10.38 -15.29
N TYR A 26 1.85 10.24 -14.13
CA TYR A 26 1.36 11.36 -13.34
C TYR A 26 2.50 12.16 -12.69
N PHE A 27 3.46 11.49 -12.09
CA PHE A 27 4.64 12.09 -11.47
C PHE A 27 5.84 12.06 -12.43
N GLN A 28 5.89 13.00 -13.36
CA GLN A 28 6.88 13.02 -14.46
C GLN A 28 8.36 13.02 -14.01
N ASN A 29 8.64 13.52 -12.79
CA ASN A 29 9.97 13.54 -12.19
C ASN A 29 10.10 12.58 -11.00
N GLY A 30 9.10 11.75 -10.75
CA GLY A 30 9.06 10.82 -9.61
C GLY A 30 9.74 9.50 -9.92
N GLU A 31 10.38 8.92 -8.93
CA GLU A 31 10.79 7.51 -8.90
C GLU A 31 9.67 6.70 -8.24
N ILE A 32 9.26 5.62 -8.86
CA ILE A 32 8.16 4.78 -8.43
C ILE A 32 8.72 3.45 -7.92
N TYR A 33 8.30 3.08 -6.73
CA TYR A 33 8.67 1.83 -6.09
C TYR A 33 7.40 1.01 -5.85
N GLY A 34 7.36 -0.19 -6.38
CA GLY A 34 6.28 -1.14 -6.14
C GLY A 34 6.75 -2.31 -5.30
N ALA A 35 5.83 -2.95 -4.60
CA ALA A 35 6.12 -4.15 -3.85
C ALA A 35 4.96 -5.14 -3.93
N ASP A 36 5.27 -6.43 -4.00
CA ASP A 36 4.27 -7.50 -4.05
C ASP A 36 4.83 -8.77 -3.41
N ILE A 37 3.92 -9.64 -2.97
CA ILE A 37 4.25 -10.98 -2.46
C ILE A 37 4.51 -11.98 -3.59
N ASP A 38 3.96 -11.74 -4.78
CA ASP A 38 4.16 -12.58 -5.96
C ASP A 38 5.43 -12.15 -6.70
N LYS A 39 6.49 -12.95 -6.54
CA LYS A 39 7.78 -12.68 -7.18
C LYS A 39 7.74 -12.75 -8.71
N ASP A 40 6.78 -13.47 -9.28
CA ASP A 40 6.69 -13.68 -10.71
C ASP A 40 6.18 -12.44 -11.47
N ILE A 41 5.55 -11.50 -10.74
CA ILE A 41 5.07 -10.25 -11.33
C ILE A 41 6.02 -9.06 -11.13
N LEU A 42 7.14 -9.27 -10.43
CA LEU A 42 8.13 -8.21 -10.20
C LEU A 42 8.86 -7.85 -11.50
N PHE A 43 9.10 -6.56 -11.68
CA PHE A 43 9.78 -6.04 -12.86
C PHE A 43 10.53 -4.74 -12.55
N ASN A 44 11.39 -4.32 -13.47
CA ASN A 44 12.02 -3.01 -13.44
C ASN A 44 11.85 -2.34 -14.80
N GLU A 45 11.47 -1.07 -14.79
CA GLU A 45 11.39 -0.20 -15.96
C GLU A 45 12.07 1.14 -15.64
N ASP A 46 12.19 2.00 -16.63
CA ASP A 46 12.62 3.37 -16.39
C ASP A 46 11.75 4.04 -15.32
N ARG A 47 12.38 4.55 -14.26
CA ARG A 47 11.74 5.15 -13.06
C ARG A 47 10.76 4.22 -12.29
N ILE A 48 10.73 2.93 -12.56
CA ILE A 48 9.93 1.95 -11.79
C ILE A 48 10.85 0.83 -11.33
N LYS A 49 10.83 0.54 -10.04
CA LYS A 49 11.52 -0.62 -9.42
C LYS A 49 10.53 -1.37 -8.56
N THR A 50 10.55 -2.70 -8.65
CA THR A 50 9.66 -3.52 -7.82
C THR A 50 10.43 -4.48 -6.92
N TYR A 51 9.86 -4.77 -5.75
CA TYR A 51 10.47 -5.52 -4.68
C TYR A 51 9.52 -6.56 -4.11
N PHE A 52 10.07 -7.63 -3.58
CA PHE A 52 9.30 -8.62 -2.83
C PHE A 52 8.98 -8.10 -1.43
N VAL A 53 7.73 -8.30 -0.98
CA VAL A 53 7.32 -8.09 0.39
C VAL A 53 6.22 -9.07 0.80
N ASP A 54 6.32 -9.58 2.03
CA ASP A 54 5.21 -10.19 2.75
C ASP A 54 4.79 -9.23 3.85
N GLN A 55 3.58 -8.67 3.77
CA GLN A 55 3.07 -7.69 4.72
C GLN A 55 2.82 -8.26 6.12
N LEU A 56 2.67 -9.56 6.26
CA LEU A 56 2.52 -10.23 7.55
C LEU A 56 3.86 -10.47 8.25
N ASP A 57 4.99 -10.39 7.53
CA ASP A 57 6.33 -10.59 8.06
C ASP A 57 7.09 -9.26 8.18
N SER A 58 7.29 -8.79 9.41
CA SER A 58 8.04 -7.56 9.70
C SER A 58 9.48 -7.60 9.19
N GLU A 59 10.12 -8.76 9.17
CA GLU A 59 11.48 -8.88 8.63
C GLU A 59 11.49 -8.79 7.11
N SER A 60 10.48 -9.32 6.43
CA SER A 60 10.28 -9.11 5.00
C SER A 60 10.15 -7.64 4.64
N ILE A 61 9.35 -6.88 5.41
CA ILE A 61 9.16 -5.44 5.20
C ILE A 61 10.49 -4.68 5.41
N LYS A 62 11.22 -4.98 6.49
CA LYS A 62 12.52 -4.35 6.77
C LYS A 62 13.54 -4.66 5.67
N ASN A 63 13.57 -5.91 5.19
CA ASN A 63 14.46 -6.33 4.10
C ASN A 63 14.11 -5.62 2.78
N MET A 64 12.82 -5.46 2.48
CA MET A 64 12.36 -4.65 1.34
C MET A 64 12.92 -3.22 1.43
N TRP A 65 12.73 -2.53 2.56
CA TRP A 65 13.22 -1.17 2.77
C TRP A 65 14.75 -1.06 2.69
N ASN A 66 15.47 -2.05 3.22
CA ASN A 66 16.93 -2.10 3.10
C ASN A 66 17.38 -2.26 1.64
N ASN A 67 16.67 -3.07 0.85
CA ASN A 67 16.97 -3.27 -0.57
C ASN A 67 16.61 -2.03 -1.41
N ILE A 68 15.55 -1.31 -1.06
CA ILE A 68 15.21 -0.03 -1.67
C ILE A 68 16.33 0.99 -1.39
N GLY A 69 16.84 1.03 -0.17
CA GLY A 69 17.96 1.88 0.23
C GLY A 69 17.68 3.38 0.21
N VAL A 70 16.45 3.79 -0.06
CA VAL A 70 15.98 5.19 -0.10
C VAL A 70 15.01 5.43 1.05
N LYS A 71 14.96 6.65 1.52
CA LYS A 71 14.00 7.17 2.50
C LYS A 71 13.49 8.54 2.03
N ASP A 72 12.64 9.16 2.83
CA ASP A 72 12.06 10.47 2.54
C ASP A 72 11.08 10.43 1.36
N PHE A 73 10.25 9.36 1.34
CA PHE A 73 9.17 9.21 0.37
C PHE A 73 8.12 10.32 0.53
N ASP A 74 7.63 10.84 -0.58
CA ASP A 74 6.53 11.79 -0.61
C ASP A 74 5.20 11.13 -0.28
N ILE A 75 4.99 9.93 -0.81
CA ILE A 75 3.75 9.16 -0.70
C ILE A 75 4.10 7.68 -0.52
N ILE A 76 3.42 7.03 0.42
CA ILE A 76 3.38 5.56 0.53
C ILE A 76 1.92 5.16 0.45
N ILE A 77 1.60 4.21 -0.45
CA ILE A 77 0.26 3.66 -0.64
C ILE A 77 0.31 2.18 -0.28
N ASP A 78 -0.54 1.77 0.62
CA ASP A 78 -0.77 0.38 1.00
C ASP A 78 -2.07 -0.11 0.35
N ASP A 79 -1.93 -0.81 -0.77
CA ASP A 79 -2.97 -1.46 -1.56
C ASP A 79 -2.62 -2.96 -1.66
N GLY A 80 -2.44 -3.59 -0.50
CA GLY A 80 -1.88 -4.94 -0.41
C GLY A 80 -2.91 -6.02 -0.04
N LEU A 81 -2.74 -6.64 1.14
CA LEU A 81 -3.56 -7.79 1.55
C LEU A 81 -4.99 -7.40 2.01
N HIS A 82 -5.24 -6.13 2.30
CA HIS A 82 -6.53 -5.58 2.79
C HIS A 82 -7.04 -6.23 4.09
N GLU A 83 -6.12 -6.64 4.94
CA GLU A 83 -6.39 -7.15 6.28
C GLU A 83 -5.75 -6.25 7.33
N VAL A 84 -6.46 -6.03 8.45
CA VAL A 84 -6.05 -5.07 9.50
C VAL A 84 -4.63 -5.31 9.98
N ASP A 85 -4.30 -6.56 10.30
CA ASP A 85 -2.98 -6.92 10.85
C ASP A 85 -1.86 -6.67 9.83
N ALA A 86 -2.10 -6.96 8.55
CA ALA A 86 -1.14 -6.72 7.48
C ALA A 86 -0.89 -5.22 7.27
N ASN A 87 -1.97 -4.43 7.15
CA ASN A 87 -1.87 -2.99 6.97
C ASN A 87 -1.18 -2.31 8.17
N LEU A 88 -1.55 -2.67 9.41
CA LEU A 88 -0.92 -2.13 10.61
C LEU A 88 0.54 -2.53 10.74
N ASN A 89 0.90 -3.77 10.38
CA ASN A 89 2.28 -4.23 10.37
C ASN A 89 3.10 -3.46 9.32
N PHE A 90 2.56 -3.28 8.11
CA PHE A 90 3.22 -2.52 7.06
C PHE A 90 3.36 -1.05 7.45
N PHE A 91 2.31 -0.43 8.00
CA PHE A 91 2.35 0.94 8.52
C PHE A 91 3.46 1.13 9.55
N LYS A 92 3.49 0.30 10.60
CA LYS A 92 4.47 0.39 11.71
C LYS A 92 5.92 0.28 11.23
N ASN A 93 6.18 -0.49 10.17
CA ASN A 93 7.52 -0.70 9.62
C ASN A 93 7.87 0.24 8.43
N SER A 94 6.95 1.12 8.02
CA SER A 94 7.11 1.94 6.81
C SER A 94 6.91 3.44 7.04
N PHE A 95 6.20 3.84 8.09
CA PHE A 95 5.85 5.24 8.32
C PHE A 95 7.07 6.15 8.54
N ASP A 96 8.16 5.62 9.09
CA ASP A 96 9.42 6.33 9.27
C ASP A 96 10.10 6.68 7.93
N LYS A 97 9.77 5.94 6.84
CA LYS A 97 10.32 6.15 5.50
C LYS A 97 9.72 7.36 4.77
N LEU A 98 8.59 7.87 5.25
CA LEU A 98 8.02 9.12 4.73
C LEU A 98 8.89 10.32 5.14
N ARG A 99 9.01 11.30 4.24
CA ARG A 99 9.52 12.62 4.60
C ARG A 99 8.54 13.40 5.47
N ARG A 100 8.99 14.46 6.06
CA ARG A 100 8.08 15.45 6.70
C ARG A 100 7.06 15.97 5.67
N ASN A 101 5.81 16.07 6.08
CA ASN A 101 4.64 16.37 5.24
C ASN A 101 4.35 15.35 4.13
N GLY A 102 4.99 14.17 4.17
CA GLY A 102 4.62 13.04 3.33
C GLY A 102 3.28 12.45 3.74
N ILE A 103 2.70 11.65 2.85
CA ILE A 103 1.36 11.09 3.00
C ILE A 103 1.44 9.56 2.97
N TYR A 104 0.81 8.93 3.96
CA TYR A 104 0.55 7.49 3.97
C TYR A 104 -0.93 7.24 3.68
N ILE A 105 -1.21 6.31 2.79
CA ILE A 105 -2.57 5.97 2.37
C ILE A 105 -2.76 4.46 2.55
N ILE A 106 -3.87 4.05 3.15
CA ILE A 106 -4.34 2.66 3.14
C ILE A 106 -5.60 2.63 2.30
N GLU A 107 -5.59 1.82 1.24
CA GLU A 107 -6.71 1.66 0.32
C GLU A 107 -7.55 0.41 0.66
N ASP A 108 -8.73 0.34 0.09
CA ASP A 108 -9.67 -0.80 0.16
C ASP A 108 -9.98 -1.28 1.59
N VAL A 109 -10.12 -0.33 2.51
CA VAL A 109 -10.45 -0.63 3.91
C VAL A 109 -11.92 -1.00 4.05
N LYS A 110 -12.18 -2.14 4.68
CA LYS A 110 -13.54 -2.62 4.95
C LYS A 110 -14.25 -1.70 5.94
N LEU A 111 -15.51 -1.41 5.71
CA LEU A 111 -16.30 -0.48 6.54
C LEU A 111 -16.32 -0.85 8.03
N PHE A 112 -16.36 -2.16 8.33
CA PHE A 112 -16.38 -2.64 9.71
C PHE A 112 -15.02 -2.57 10.41
N ASP A 113 -13.92 -2.42 9.66
CA ASP A 113 -12.57 -2.30 10.20
C ASP A 113 -12.16 -0.84 10.51
N LEU A 114 -12.92 0.15 10.02
CA LEU A 114 -12.59 1.57 10.19
C LEU A 114 -12.42 2.00 11.65
N ASN A 115 -13.23 1.46 12.56
CA ASN A 115 -13.12 1.78 13.99
C ASN A 115 -11.82 1.22 14.58
N THR A 116 -11.41 0.03 14.17
CA THR A 116 -10.14 -0.58 14.60
C THR A 116 -8.97 0.29 14.16
N PHE A 117 -8.92 0.68 12.88
CA PHE A 117 -7.87 1.57 12.39
C PHE A 117 -7.88 2.94 13.08
N LYS A 118 -9.05 3.50 13.38
CA LYS A 118 -9.16 4.76 14.10
C LYS A 118 -8.53 4.69 15.49
N GLU A 119 -8.75 3.62 16.22
CA GLU A 119 -8.16 3.42 17.55
C GLU A 119 -6.65 3.13 17.47
N GLU A 120 -6.24 2.22 16.59
CA GLU A 120 -4.84 1.83 16.43
C GLU A 120 -3.94 2.96 15.91
N LEU A 121 -4.50 3.86 15.09
CA LEU A 121 -3.76 4.95 14.45
C LEU A 121 -4.06 6.33 15.05
N LYS A 122 -4.79 6.41 16.18
CA LYS A 122 -5.24 7.68 16.79
C LYS A 122 -4.13 8.70 17.04
N ASP A 123 -2.93 8.24 17.41
CA ASP A 123 -1.79 9.11 17.69
C ASP A 123 -1.22 9.78 16.42
N TYR A 124 -1.61 9.29 15.25
CA TYR A 124 -1.20 9.81 13.94
C TYR A 124 -2.27 10.69 13.28
N ASN A 125 -3.41 10.93 13.95
CA ASN A 125 -4.54 11.72 13.45
C ASN A 125 -5.02 11.27 12.07
N PRO A 126 -5.50 10.02 11.90
CA PRO A 126 -5.95 9.50 10.62
C PRO A 126 -7.19 10.23 10.12
N GLU A 127 -7.19 10.62 8.85
CA GLU A 127 -8.36 11.08 8.12
C GLU A 127 -9.02 9.87 7.46
N ILE A 128 -10.29 9.62 7.78
CA ILE A 128 -11.06 8.51 7.23
C ILE A 128 -11.97 9.02 6.13
N ILE A 129 -11.80 8.50 4.92
CA ILE A 129 -12.59 8.85 3.75
C ILE A 129 -13.50 7.67 3.42
N VAL A 130 -14.79 7.83 3.71
CA VAL A 130 -15.81 6.82 3.40
C VAL A 130 -16.35 7.09 2.00
N LEU A 131 -16.07 6.20 1.07
CA LEU A 131 -16.57 6.31 -0.30
C LEU A 131 -17.99 5.76 -0.39
N LYS A 132 -18.91 6.61 -0.82
CA LYS A 132 -20.32 6.23 -1.03
C LYS A 132 -20.48 5.71 -2.45
N SER A 133 -20.70 4.39 -2.59
CA SER A 133 -21.11 3.83 -3.88
C SER A 133 -22.52 4.24 -4.26
N LYS A 134 -22.76 4.60 -5.52
CA LYS A 134 -24.10 4.78 -6.09
C LYS A 134 -24.85 3.45 -6.26
N PHE A 135 -24.14 2.34 -6.20
CA PHE A 135 -24.69 0.98 -6.36
C PHE A 135 -24.79 0.31 -5.00
N LYS A 136 -26.01 0.09 -4.53
CA LYS A 136 -26.37 -0.37 -3.17
C LYS A 136 -25.72 -1.69 -2.70
N ASN A 137 -25.06 -2.46 -3.56
CA ASN A 137 -24.58 -3.81 -3.25
C ASN A 137 -23.09 -4.06 -3.55
N TYR A 138 -22.33 -3.05 -3.88
CA TYR A 138 -20.92 -3.20 -4.21
C TYR A 138 -20.08 -2.26 -3.35
N TYR A 139 -19.05 -2.80 -2.73
CA TYR A 139 -17.96 -2.10 -2.04
C TYR A 139 -18.23 -1.69 -0.58
N ILE A 140 -18.17 -2.71 0.27
CA ILE A 140 -18.01 -2.54 1.71
C ILE A 140 -16.56 -2.14 2.04
N ASP A 141 -15.63 -2.27 1.08
CA ASP A 141 -14.19 -2.26 1.20
C ASP A 141 -13.45 -1.15 0.43
N ASN A 142 -14.10 -0.12 -0.07
CA ASN A 142 -13.45 0.97 -0.81
C ASN A 142 -13.13 2.21 0.06
N ASN A 143 -12.99 2.04 1.38
CA ASN A 143 -12.69 3.20 2.22
C ASN A 143 -11.19 3.44 2.28
N ILE A 144 -10.82 4.69 2.51
CA ILE A 144 -9.43 5.12 2.51
C ILE A 144 -9.08 5.69 3.88
N ILE A 145 -7.90 5.36 4.38
CA ILE A 145 -7.30 6.02 5.54
C ILE A 145 -6.09 6.81 5.07
N LEU A 146 -6.08 8.10 5.37
CA LEU A 146 -5.00 9.00 5.01
C LEU A 146 -4.33 9.54 6.25
N ILE A 147 -3.00 9.47 6.31
CA ILE A 147 -2.20 9.96 7.42
C ILE A 147 -1.11 10.88 6.89
N ARG A 148 -1.00 12.08 7.48
CA ARG A 148 0.07 13.03 7.15
C ARG A 148 1.16 12.99 8.21
N LYS A 149 2.41 12.90 7.78
CA LYS A 149 3.56 12.96 8.69
C LYS A 149 3.89 14.40 9.03
N ASN A 150 3.39 14.90 10.15
CA ASN A 150 3.52 16.29 10.56
C ASN A 150 4.83 16.62 11.32
N ILE A 151 5.63 15.62 11.68
CA ILE A 151 6.86 15.76 12.49
C ILE A 151 8.05 15.14 11.78
#